data_0217bee38de95cb3af549adc83f60739
#
_entry.id   0217bee38de95cb3af549adc83f60739
#
_cell.length_a   1.000
_cell.length_b   1.000
_cell.length_c   1.000
_cell.angle_alpha   90.00
_cell.angle_beta   90.00
_cell.angle_gamma   90.00
#
_symmetry.space_group_name_H-M   'P 1'
#
loop_
_entity.id
_entity.type
_entity.pdbx_description
1 polymer ?
#
loop_
_entity_poly.entity_id
_entity_poly.type
_entity_poly.pdbx_seq_one_letter_code
_entity_poly.pdbx_strand_id
1 'polypeptide(L)'
;MDKNKTVALLNQDLEGEQAAVIQYLVHAYAMGEGEMACEIEAIAREEMRHFDWLAETIVGLGGTPSIKRGDMRTGGKSVSTWMQNDVLQEKDSITMYEEHIKAIAN
;
A
#
# COMPACT_ATOMS: atom_id res chain seq x y z
N MET A 1 -17.65 -15.45 -4.51
CA MET A 1 -17.89 -13.99 -4.51
C MET A 1 -18.00 -13.51 -5.95
N ASP A 2 -18.91 -12.60 -6.25
CA ASP A 2 -19.05 -12.09 -7.60
C ASP A 2 -17.87 -11.15 -7.97
N LYS A 3 -17.70 -10.92 -9.28
CA LYS A 3 -16.59 -10.11 -9.80
C LYS A 3 -16.63 -8.68 -9.28
N ASN A 4 -17.81 -8.06 -9.14
CA ASN A 4 -17.92 -6.69 -8.68
C ASN A 4 -17.46 -6.53 -7.25
N LYS A 5 -17.80 -7.46 -6.37
CA LYS A 5 -17.34 -7.44 -4.98
C LYS A 5 -15.85 -7.70 -4.89
N THR A 6 -15.33 -8.64 -5.68
CA THR A 6 -13.90 -8.91 -5.74
C THR A 6 -13.13 -7.67 -6.19
N VAL A 7 -13.58 -7.01 -7.27
CA VAL A 7 -12.96 -5.77 -7.75
C VAL A 7 -12.99 -4.69 -6.67
N ALA A 8 -14.09 -4.55 -5.94
CA ALA A 8 -14.18 -3.55 -4.87
C ALA A 8 -13.14 -3.80 -3.77
N LEU A 9 -12.94 -5.04 -3.36
CA LEU A 9 -11.94 -5.40 -2.36
C LEU A 9 -10.52 -5.19 -2.87
N LEU A 10 -10.25 -5.57 -4.11
CA LEU A 10 -8.94 -5.35 -4.73
C LEU A 10 -8.63 -3.87 -4.88
N ASN A 11 -9.63 -3.04 -5.17
CA ASN A 11 -9.44 -1.59 -5.21
C ASN A 11 -9.14 -1.01 -3.83
N GLN A 12 -9.70 -1.55 -2.75
CA GLN A 12 -9.31 -1.14 -1.40
C GLN A 12 -7.84 -1.46 -1.15
N ASP A 13 -7.37 -2.64 -1.55
CA ASP A 13 -5.96 -3.02 -1.43
C ASP A 13 -5.07 -2.10 -2.28
N LEU A 14 -5.52 -1.78 -3.50
CA LEU A 14 -4.80 -0.88 -4.40
C LEU A 14 -4.64 0.52 -3.79
N GLU A 15 -5.70 1.05 -3.19
CA GLU A 15 -5.69 2.34 -2.51
C GLU A 15 -4.72 2.33 -1.32
N GLY A 16 -4.66 1.21 -0.59
CA GLY A 16 -3.72 1.01 0.50
C GLY A 16 -2.26 0.98 0.01
N GLU A 17 -1.99 0.31 -1.12
CA GLU A 17 -0.66 0.29 -1.72
C GLU A 17 -0.23 1.68 -2.19
N GLN A 18 -1.15 2.44 -2.79
CA GLN A 18 -0.87 3.81 -3.22
C GLN A 18 -0.51 4.69 -2.02
N ALA A 19 -1.25 4.57 -0.93
CA ALA A 19 -0.95 5.28 0.32
C ALA A 19 0.43 4.91 0.85
N ALA A 20 0.78 3.62 0.87
CA ALA A 20 2.06 3.13 1.34
C ALA A 20 3.23 3.67 0.50
N VAL A 21 3.11 3.63 -0.82
CA VAL A 21 4.13 4.18 -1.73
C VAL A 21 4.42 5.63 -1.40
N ILE A 22 3.38 6.45 -1.31
CA ILE A 22 3.53 7.89 -1.04
C ILE A 22 4.12 8.11 0.34
N GLN A 23 3.61 7.43 1.36
CA GLN A 23 4.08 7.56 2.74
C GLN A 23 5.57 7.23 2.86
N TYR A 24 5.99 6.11 2.28
CA TYR A 24 7.39 5.67 2.37
C TYR A 24 8.32 6.62 1.61
N LEU A 25 7.91 7.11 0.44
CA LEU A 25 8.71 8.09 -0.31
C LEU A 25 8.84 9.41 0.46
N VAL A 26 7.76 9.89 1.07
CA VAL A 26 7.80 11.10 1.90
C VAL A 26 8.80 10.93 3.04
N HIS A 27 8.77 9.79 3.72
CA HIS A 27 9.70 9.49 4.82
C HIS A 27 11.13 9.36 4.30
N ALA A 28 11.36 8.67 3.18
CA ALA A 28 12.69 8.53 2.61
C ALA A 28 13.31 9.88 2.26
N TYR A 29 12.54 10.76 1.64
CA TYR A 29 13.02 12.10 1.28
C TYR A 29 13.27 12.96 2.52
N ALA A 30 12.45 12.83 3.55
CA ALA A 30 12.65 13.55 4.81
C ALA A 30 13.91 13.07 5.56
N MET A 31 14.28 11.80 5.41
CA MET A 31 15.54 11.25 5.96
C MET A 31 16.78 11.79 5.24
N GLY A 32 16.61 12.27 4.03
CA GLY A 32 17.70 12.78 3.21
C GLY A 32 18.45 11.69 2.49
N GLU A 33 19.79 11.75 2.55
CA GLU A 33 20.65 10.75 1.95
C GLU A 33 21.14 9.76 2.99
N GLY A 34 21.47 8.56 2.55
CA GLY A 34 22.04 7.54 3.40
C GLY A 34 21.37 6.18 3.18
N GLU A 35 21.90 5.21 3.89
CA GLU A 35 21.52 3.81 3.72
C GLU A 35 20.05 3.54 4.07
N MET A 36 19.60 4.10 5.19
CA MET A 36 18.22 3.92 5.64
C MET A 36 17.21 4.52 4.65
N ALA A 37 17.48 5.72 4.15
CA ALA A 37 16.63 6.36 3.15
C ALA A 37 16.56 5.53 1.87
N CYS A 38 17.68 4.96 1.43
CA CYS A 38 17.73 4.09 0.26
C CYS A 38 16.92 2.80 0.48
N GLU A 39 16.97 2.22 1.68
CA GLU A 39 16.18 1.02 2.01
C GLU A 39 14.69 1.30 2.00
N ILE A 40 14.25 2.40 2.57
CA ILE A 40 12.84 2.78 2.57
C ILE A 40 12.35 3.05 1.15
N GLU A 41 13.17 3.72 0.34
CA GLU A 41 12.84 3.95 -1.07
C GLU A 41 12.70 2.63 -1.85
N ALA A 42 13.56 1.65 -1.56
CA ALA A 42 13.47 0.33 -2.17
C ALA A 42 12.17 -0.39 -1.79
N ILE A 43 11.74 -0.26 -0.53
CA ILE A 43 10.45 -0.80 -0.07
C ILE A 43 9.30 -0.13 -0.80
N ALA A 44 9.36 1.19 -1.01
CA ALA A 44 8.34 1.90 -1.79
C ALA A 44 8.24 1.35 -3.21
N ARG A 45 9.36 1.00 -3.84
CA ARG A 45 9.36 0.38 -5.17
C ARG A 45 8.72 -1.01 -5.16
N GLU A 46 8.91 -1.80 -4.11
CA GLU A 46 8.21 -3.08 -3.96
C GLU A 46 6.69 -2.88 -3.87
N GLU A 47 6.24 -1.86 -3.14
CA GLU A 47 4.82 -1.52 -3.06
C GLU A 47 4.26 -1.10 -4.43
N MET A 48 5.08 -0.46 -5.28
CA MET A 48 4.68 -0.14 -6.66
C MET A 48 4.45 -1.40 -7.49
N ARG A 49 5.21 -2.47 -7.27
CA ARG A 49 4.98 -3.76 -7.94
C ARG A 49 3.68 -4.40 -7.50
N HIS A 50 3.37 -4.32 -6.20
CA HIS A 50 2.08 -4.80 -5.68
C HIS A 50 0.94 -4.01 -6.31
N PHE A 51 1.09 -2.71 -6.43
CA PHE A 51 0.13 -1.84 -7.11
C PHE A 51 -0.11 -2.31 -8.55
N ASP A 52 0.96 -2.58 -9.29
CA ASP A 52 0.86 -3.04 -10.67
C ASP A 52 0.08 -4.37 -10.77
N TRP A 53 0.40 -5.34 -9.93
CA TRP A 53 -0.29 -6.63 -9.92
C TRP A 53 -1.78 -6.48 -9.63
N LEU A 54 -2.12 -5.67 -8.65
CA LEU A 54 -3.51 -5.40 -8.29
C LEU A 54 -4.25 -4.72 -9.43
N ALA A 55 -3.64 -3.71 -10.04
CA ALA A 55 -4.24 -2.99 -11.16
C ALA A 55 -4.48 -3.92 -12.35
N GLU A 56 -3.50 -4.74 -12.70
CA GLU A 56 -3.63 -5.72 -13.79
C GLU A 56 -4.74 -6.72 -13.51
N THR A 57 -4.82 -7.22 -12.27
CA THR A 57 -5.86 -8.18 -11.88
C THR A 57 -7.25 -7.55 -11.96
N ILE A 58 -7.39 -6.32 -11.51
CA ILE A 58 -8.65 -5.57 -11.57
C ILE A 58 -9.11 -5.43 -13.03
N VAL A 59 -8.20 -5.02 -13.92
CA VAL A 59 -8.52 -4.89 -15.34
C VAL A 59 -8.88 -6.25 -15.94
N GLY A 60 -8.15 -7.30 -15.58
CA GLY A 60 -8.44 -8.66 -16.04
C GLY A 60 -9.81 -9.16 -15.61
N LEU A 61 -10.35 -8.66 -14.51
CA LEU A 61 -11.71 -8.98 -14.04
C LEU A 61 -12.77 -8.05 -14.62
N GLY A 62 -12.40 -7.13 -15.50
CA GLY A 62 -13.32 -6.20 -16.12
C GLY A 62 -13.60 -4.94 -15.30
N GLY A 63 -12.83 -4.71 -14.24
CA GLY A 63 -12.96 -3.54 -13.40
C GLY A 63 -12.06 -2.38 -13.82
N THR A 64 -12.17 -1.27 -13.11
CA THR A 64 -11.34 -0.09 -13.30
C THR A 64 -10.52 0.14 -12.04
N PRO A 65 -9.18 0.20 -12.15
CA PRO A 65 -8.34 0.50 -10.99
C PRO A 65 -8.66 1.88 -10.41
N SER A 66 -8.71 1.95 -9.08
CA SER A 66 -8.97 3.20 -8.36
C SER A 66 -7.79 4.15 -8.51
N ILE A 67 -8.09 5.45 -8.61
CA ILE A 67 -7.07 6.52 -8.59
C ILE A 67 -6.97 7.19 -7.21
N LYS A 68 -7.71 6.69 -6.24
CA LYS A 68 -7.70 7.20 -4.87
C LYS A 68 -6.59 6.52 -4.08
N ARG A 69 -6.22 7.11 -2.97
CA ARG A 69 -5.33 6.48 -2.01
C ARG A 69 -6.03 6.32 -0.66
N GLY A 70 -5.61 5.31 0.10
CA GLY A 70 -6.04 5.14 1.47
C GLY A 70 -5.40 6.15 2.42
N ASP A 71 -5.65 5.99 3.70
CA ASP A 71 -5.10 6.85 4.74
C ASP A 71 -3.60 6.64 4.89
N MET A 72 -2.88 7.73 5.19
CA MET A 72 -1.44 7.72 5.41
C MET A 72 -1.10 8.18 6.83
N ARG A 73 0.07 7.74 7.30
CA ARG A 73 0.63 8.14 8.58
C ARG A 73 1.93 8.90 8.34
N THR A 74 1.82 10.20 8.11
CA THR A 74 2.98 11.05 7.78
C THR A 74 3.35 12.02 8.89
N GLY A 75 2.69 11.95 10.04
CA GLY A 75 2.97 12.81 11.17
C GLY A 75 4.30 12.50 11.85
N GLY A 76 4.72 13.42 12.74
CA GLY A 76 5.96 13.28 13.49
C GLY A 76 7.14 13.97 12.84
N LYS A 77 8.22 14.11 13.61
CA LYS A 77 9.41 14.89 13.20
C LYS A 77 10.71 14.11 13.34
N SER A 78 10.64 12.82 13.65
CA SER A 78 11.85 12.00 13.84
C SER A 78 11.80 10.75 12.97
N VAL A 79 12.97 10.26 12.62
CA VAL A 79 13.11 8.99 11.88
C VAL A 79 12.43 7.85 12.62
N SER A 80 12.58 7.80 13.94
CA SER A 80 11.95 6.77 14.78
C SER A 80 10.43 6.77 14.61
N THR A 81 9.79 7.94 14.66
CA THR A 81 8.34 8.06 14.48
C THR A 81 7.93 7.64 13.07
N TRP A 82 8.66 8.06 12.05
CA TRP A 82 8.37 7.68 10.66
C TRP A 82 8.47 6.18 10.46
N MET A 83 9.49 5.54 11.02
CA MET A 83 9.65 4.09 10.93
C MET A 83 8.52 3.34 11.64
N GLN A 84 8.11 3.81 12.82
CA GLN A 84 6.96 3.25 13.53
C GLN A 84 5.67 3.37 12.71
N ASN A 85 5.46 4.52 12.08
CA ASN A 85 4.30 4.74 11.22
C ASN A 85 4.32 3.81 10.01
N ASP A 86 5.49 3.55 9.43
CA ASP A 86 5.63 2.64 8.29
C ASP A 86 5.34 1.19 8.71
N VAL A 87 5.77 0.76 9.90
CA VAL A 87 5.44 -0.56 10.44
C VAL A 87 3.94 -0.71 10.65
N LEU A 88 3.27 0.31 11.19
CA LEU A 88 1.82 0.30 11.38
C LEU A 88 1.09 0.23 10.05
N GLN A 89 1.57 0.93 9.04
CA GLN A 89 0.99 0.91 7.70
C GLN A 89 1.06 -0.50 7.10
N GLU A 90 2.20 -1.18 7.24
CA GLU A 90 2.37 -2.56 6.77
C GLU A 90 1.45 -3.53 7.51
N LYS A 91 1.32 -3.38 8.83
CA LYS A 91 0.42 -4.24 9.62
C LYS A 91 -1.02 -4.10 9.18
N ASP A 92 -1.48 -2.88 8.92
CA ASP A 92 -2.83 -2.63 8.43
C ASP A 92 -3.05 -3.28 7.06
N SER A 93 -2.07 -3.17 6.17
CA SER A 93 -2.11 -3.79 4.85
C SER A 93 -2.24 -5.32 4.95
N ILE A 94 -1.42 -5.94 5.79
CA ILE A 94 -1.45 -7.39 6.01
C ILE A 94 -2.82 -7.82 6.53
N THR A 95 -3.36 -7.12 7.53
CA THR A 95 -4.67 -7.41 8.09
C THR A 95 -5.76 -7.32 7.03
N MET A 96 -5.73 -6.27 6.22
CA MET A 96 -6.70 -6.06 5.15
C MET A 96 -6.63 -7.16 4.10
N TYR A 97 -5.42 -7.55 3.68
CA TYR A 97 -5.23 -8.66 2.74
C TYR A 97 -5.78 -9.97 3.29
N GLU A 98 -5.51 -10.28 4.56
CA GLU A 98 -6.01 -11.50 5.20
C GLU A 98 -7.53 -11.53 5.22
N GLU A 99 -8.17 -10.41 5.56
CA GLU A 99 -9.64 -10.28 5.55
C GLU A 99 -10.22 -10.46 4.15
N HIS A 100 -9.59 -9.87 3.14
CA HIS A 100 -10.05 -9.97 1.76
C HIS A 100 -9.87 -11.38 1.20
N ILE A 101 -8.78 -12.06 1.52
CA ILE A 101 -8.56 -13.45 1.12
C ILE A 101 -9.67 -14.34 1.68
N LYS A 102 -10.00 -14.18 2.95
CA LYS A 102 -11.10 -14.93 3.59
C LYS A 102 -12.44 -14.66 2.90
N ALA A 103 -12.74 -13.40 2.61
CA ALA A 103 -13.98 -13.01 1.96
C ALA A 103 -14.09 -13.59 0.54
N ILE A 104 -13.00 -13.57 -0.22
CA ILE A 104 -12.97 -14.08 -1.60
C ILE A 104 -13.07 -15.62 -1.62
N ALA A 105 -12.41 -16.29 -0.67
CA ALA A 105 -12.39 -17.75 -0.58
C ALA A 105 -13.74 -18.36 -0.18
N ASN A 106 -14.58 -17.59 0.47
CA ASN A 106 -15.92 -18.03 0.85
C ASN A 106 -16.94 -17.65 -0.22
#